data_6e2e9288f84009fec9d03dac23bb86f6
#
_entry.id   6e2e9288f84009fec9d03dac23bb86f6
#
_cell.length_a   1.000
_cell.length_b   1.000
_cell.length_c   1.000
_cell.angle_alpha   90.00
_cell.angle_beta   90.00
_cell.angle_gamma   90.00
#
_symmetry.space_group_name_H-M   'P 1'
#
loop_
_entity.id
_entity.type
_entity.pdbx_description
1 polymer ?
#
loop_
_entity_poly.entity_id
_entity_poly.type
_entity_poly.pdbx_seq_one_letter_code
_entity_poly.pdbx_strand_id
1 'polypeptide(L)'
;LKPGQTLEVMPPQGHFYVELDPEREGDYLAVAAGSGITPIMSIVKTTLETEPKSRVTLFYGNRSTADTMFREQLEDLKNRFMGRFNLVFLFSREEQDIDLYNGRINGSKCDALFDHWVSVDNLTAAFICGPQVMTETVRESLLGHGMDKSRIHYELFTPAGGAPAPRQERTETRVDPEAVSEVTVRADGRALTFDLTRNTKSILDAGNDMGADLPF
;
A
#
# COMPACT_ATOMS: atom_id res chain seq x y z
N LEU A 1 -7.65 10.06 25.33
CA LEU A 1 -8.82 9.25 25.58
C LEU A 1 -8.56 8.31 26.75
N LYS A 2 -9.56 8.15 27.61
CA LYS A 2 -9.51 7.20 28.75
C LYS A 2 -10.63 6.18 28.59
N PRO A 3 -10.49 4.94 29.07
CA PRO A 3 -11.58 3.97 29.11
C PRO A 3 -12.82 4.55 29.78
N GLY A 4 -14.00 4.35 29.19
CA GLY A 4 -15.29 4.87 29.67
C GLY A 4 -15.68 6.26 29.13
N GLN A 5 -14.84 6.92 28.35
CA GLN A 5 -15.23 8.13 27.61
C GLN A 5 -16.04 7.78 26.36
N THR A 6 -17.04 8.62 26.06
CA THR A 6 -17.85 8.49 24.84
C THR A 6 -17.24 9.36 23.74
N LEU A 7 -17.21 8.83 22.53
CA LEU A 7 -16.83 9.53 21.29
C LEU A 7 -18.03 9.55 20.34
N GLU A 8 -18.25 10.70 19.73
CA GLU A 8 -19.12 10.78 18.56
C GLU A 8 -18.33 10.38 17.32
N VAL A 9 -18.82 9.40 16.58
CA VAL A 9 -18.22 8.91 15.34
C VAL A 9 -19.24 8.91 14.22
N MET A 10 -18.80 9.22 13.00
CA MET A 10 -19.64 9.03 11.83
C MET A 10 -19.76 7.53 11.51
N PRO A 11 -20.91 7.06 11.00
CA PRO A 11 -21.02 5.70 10.49
C PRO A 11 -19.99 5.48 9.36
N PRO A 12 -19.50 4.25 9.20
CA PRO A 12 -18.58 3.94 8.11
C PRO A 12 -19.22 4.24 6.76
N GLN A 13 -18.44 4.86 5.87
CA GLN A 13 -18.84 5.23 4.51
C GLN A 13 -17.77 4.76 3.53
N GLY A 14 -18.14 4.59 2.26
CA GLY A 14 -17.21 4.22 1.19
C GLY A 14 -17.65 2.98 0.41
N HIS A 15 -16.82 2.58 -0.56
CA HIS A 15 -17.11 1.49 -1.50
C HIS A 15 -15.95 0.49 -1.60
N PHE A 16 -15.02 0.54 -0.65
CA PHE A 16 -13.86 -0.35 -0.65
C PHE A 16 -14.21 -1.68 0.03
N TYR A 17 -15.17 -2.40 -0.56
CA TYR A 17 -15.62 -3.72 -0.12
C TYR A 17 -16.31 -4.46 -1.27
N VAL A 18 -16.61 -5.73 -1.06
CA VAL A 18 -17.52 -6.53 -1.89
C VAL A 18 -18.59 -7.15 -1.00
N GLU A 19 -19.75 -7.43 -1.59
CA GLU A 19 -20.79 -8.20 -0.90
C GLU A 19 -20.29 -9.62 -0.65
N LEU A 20 -20.33 -10.04 0.62
CA LEU A 20 -19.91 -11.36 1.05
C LEU A 20 -21.08 -12.34 1.04
N ASP A 21 -20.78 -13.59 0.70
CA ASP A 21 -21.76 -14.69 0.66
C ASP A 21 -21.20 -15.88 1.46
N PRO A 22 -21.86 -16.30 2.58
CA PRO A 22 -21.40 -17.41 3.39
C PRO A 22 -21.24 -18.74 2.64
N GLU A 23 -21.91 -18.92 1.51
CA GLU A 23 -21.81 -20.12 0.69
C GLU A 23 -20.71 -20.03 -0.38
N ARG A 24 -20.13 -18.85 -0.58
CA ARG A 24 -19.08 -18.65 -1.59
C ARG A 24 -17.82 -19.42 -1.22
N GLU A 25 -17.21 -20.01 -2.25
CA GLU A 25 -15.86 -20.54 -2.24
C GLU A 25 -15.01 -19.67 -3.19
N GLY A 26 -14.41 -18.61 -2.64
CA GLY A 26 -13.66 -17.62 -3.40
C GLY A 26 -12.19 -17.52 -3.00
N ASP A 27 -11.36 -17.12 -3.96
CA ASP A 27 -9.98 -16.73 -3.74
C ASP A 27 -9.86 -15.20 -3.79
N TYR A 28 -9.30 -14.61 -2.76
CA TYR A 28 -9.12 -13.17 -2.64
C TYR A 28 -7.64 -12.81 -2.53
N LEU A 29 -7.25 -11.76 -3.24
CA LEU A 29 -5.94 -11.14 -3.08
C LEU A 29 -6.08 -9.81 -2.33
N ALA A 30 -5.23 -9.61 -1.34
CA ALA A 30 -5.06 -8.34 -0.67
C ALA A 30 -3.61 -7.87 -0.78
N VAL A 31 -3.39 -6.60 -1.11
CA VAL A 31 -2.06 -6.00 -1.18
C VAL A 31 -2.06 -4.71 -0.38
N ALA A 32 -1.21 -4.65 0.63
CA ALA A 32 -1.09 -3.49 1.50
C ALA A 32 0.34 -2.99 1.61
N ALA A 33 0.54 -1.70 1.87
CA ALA A 33 1.82 -1.19 2.33
C ALA A 33 1.63 -0.13 3.42
N GLY A 34 2.44 -0.23 4.49
CA GLY A 34 2.38 0.66 5.65
C GLY A 34 0.97 0.77 6.24
N SER A 35 0.46 1.99 6.38
CA SER A 35 -0.87 2.26 6.94
C SER A 35 -2.04 1.77 6.08
N GLY A 36 -1.81 1.44 4.80
CA GLY A 36 -2.82 0.81 3.94
C GLY A 36 -3.35 -0.53 4.47
N ILE A 37 -2.68 -1.11 5.46
CA ILE A 37 -3.15 -2.32 6.16
C ILE A 37 -4.46 -2.10 6.92
N THR A 38 -4.81 -0.88 7.32
CA THR A 38 -5.98 -0.63 8.16
C THR A 38 -7.30 -1.07 7.52
N PRO A 39 -7.67 -0.63 6.31
CA PRO A 39 -8.86 -1.15 5.64
C PRO A 39 -8.68 -2.60 5.19
N ILE A 40 -7.49 -2.97 4.74
CA ILE A 40 -7.20 -4.33 4.27
C ILE A 40 -7.41 -5.36 5.39
N MET A 41 -6.94 -5.08 6.61
CA MET A 41 -7.15 -5.99 7.74
C MET A 41 -8.64 -6.20 8.06
N SER A 42 -9.44 -5.14 7.97
CA SER A 42 -10.89 -5.24 8.14
C SER A 42 -11.52 -6.15 7.08
N ILE A 43 -11.16 -5.95 5.81
CA ILE A 43 -11.66 -6.77 4.69
C ILE A 43 -11.25 -8.23 4.86
N VAL A 44 -9.97 -8.50 5.09
CA VAL A 44 -9.42 -9.86 5.25
C VAL A 44 -10.11 -10.59 6.39
N LYS A 45 -10.21 -9.95 7.57
CA LYS A 45 -10.86 -10.54 8.74
C LYS A 45 -12.32 -10.85 8.46
N THR A 46 -13.07 -9.88 7.93
CA THR A 46 -14.50 -10.05 7.66
C THR A 46 -14.75 -11.14 6.63
N THR A 47 -13.96 -11.18 5.55
CA THR A 47 -14.05 -12.24 4.53
C THR A 47 -13.82 -13.62 5.12
N LEU A 48 -12.74 -13.81 5.90
CA LEU A 48 -12.42 -15.09 6.52
C LEU A 48 -13.46 -15.56 7.54
N GLU A 49 -14.11 -14.62 8.25
CA GLU A 49 -15.16 -14.91 9.23
C GLU A 49 -16.52 -15.19 8.58
N THR A 50 -16.83 -14.50 7.48
CA THR A 50 -18.15 -14.60 6.82
C THR A 50 -18.19 -15.73 5.79
N GLU A 51 -17.12 -15.98 5.06
CA GLU A 51 -17.03 -16.98 3.98
C GLU A 51 -16.14 -18.16 4.41
N PRO A 52 -16.68 -19.20 5.05
CA PRO A 52 -15.88 -20.29 5.64
C PRO A 52 -15.13 -21.15 4.61
N LYS A 53 -15.52 -21.11 3.33
CA LYS A 53 -14.89 -21.87 2.25
C LYS A 53 -13.87 -21.05 1.45
N SER A 54 -13.87 -19.72 1.62
CA SER A 54 -13.00 -18.81 0.87
C SER A 54 -11.60 -18.70 1.46
N ARG A 55 -10.64 -18.34 0.62
CA ARG A 55 -9.23 -18.13 0.94
C ARG A 55 -8.81 -16.71 0.66
N VAL A 56 -7.87 -16.22 1.43
CA VAL A 56 -7.28 -14.88 1.26
C VAL A 56 -5.76 -15.00 1.25
N THR A 57 -5.12 -14.34 0.29
CA THR A 57 -3.67 -14.14 0.27
C THR A 57 -3.39 -12.65 0.47
N LEU A 58 -2.59 -12.30 1.48
CA LEU A 58 -2.17 -10.93 1.79
C LEU A 58 -0.68 -10.77 1.53
N PHE A 59 -0.34 -9.85 0.63
CA PHE A 59 1.01 -9.30 0.46
C PHE A 59 1.10 -7.99 1.22
N TYR A 60 1.98 -7.92 2.22
CA TYR A 60 2.09 -6.75 3.07
C TYR A 60 3.51 -6.17 3.08
N GLY A 61 3.68 -5.05 2.37
CA GLY A 61 4.94 -4.33 2.23
C GLY A 61 5.19 -3.38 3.40
N ASN A 62 6.38 -3.44 3.99
CA ASN A 62 6.85 -2.55 5.05
C ASN A 62 8.35 -2.25 4.87
N ARG A 63 8.91 -1.36 5.72
CA ARG A 63 10.35 -1.13 5.76
C ARG A 63 11.06 -2.28 6.44
N SER A 64 10.56 -2.67 7.60
CA SER A 64 11.12 -3.72 8.45
C SER A 64 10.03 -4.38 9.30
N THR A 65 10.40 -5.41 9.99
CA THR A 65 9.57 -6.08 11.02
C THR A 65 9.08 -5.10 12.08
N ALA A 66 9.96 -4.18 12.54
CA ALA A 66 9.64 -3.19 13.58
C ALA A 66 8.61 -2.14 13.11
N ASP A 67 8.55 -1.86 11.80
CA ASP A 67 7.62 -0.89 11.20
C ASP A 67 6.27 -1.53 10.83
N THR A 68 6.10 -2.84 11.05
CA THR A 68 4.91 -3.58 10.61
C THR A 68 3.74 -3.37 11.57
N MET A 69 2.78 -2.57 11.16
CA MET A 69 1.54 -2.34 11.93
C MET A 69 0.69 -3.62 11.98
N PHE A 70 0.02 -3.85 13.12
CA PHE A 70 -0.87 -5.01 13.33
C PHE A 70 -0.23 -6.38 13.10
N ARG A 71 1.10 -6.48 13.23
CA ARG A 71 1.83 -7.73 12.97
C ARG A 71 1.28 -8.88 13.81
N GLU A 72 1.21 -8.71 15.14
CA GLU A 72 0.71 -9.75 16.05
C GLU A 72 -0.72 -10.17 15.70
N GLN A 73 -1.59 -9.20 15.41
CA GLN A 73 -2.98 -9.49 15.04
C GLN A 73 -3.10 -10.24 13.71
N LEU A 74 -2.22 -9.95 12.74
CA LEU A 74 -2.16 -10.67 11.46
C LEU A 74 -1.63 -12.10 11.64
N GLU A 75 -0.62 -12.28 12.50
CA GLU A 75 -0.07 -13.59 12.86
C GLU A 75 -1.13 -14.43 13.61
N ASP A 76 -1.88 -13.83 14.54
CA ASP A 76 -3.00 -14.48 15.23
C ASP A 76 -4.12 -14.87 14.25
N LEU A 77 -4.43 -13.98 13.30
CA LEU A 77 -5.40 -14.28 12.24
C LEU A 77 -4.91 -15.43 11.35
N LYS A 78 -3.62 -15.46 11.01
CA LYS A 78 -3.00 -16.57 10.29
C LYS A 78 -3.11 -17.88 11.06
N ASN A 79 -2.84 -17.87 12.36
CA ASN A 79 -2.96 -19.05 13.20
C ASN A 79 -4.41 -19.56 13.26
N ARG A 80 -5.38 -18.65 13.38
CA ARG A 80 -6.81 -18.98 13.42
C ARG A 80 -7.33 -19.57 12.11
N PHE A 81 -6.85 -19.05 10.97
CA PHE A 81 -7.29 -19.46 9.62
C PHE A 81 -6.18 -20.09 8.79
N MET A 82 -5.33 -20.90 9.41
CA MET A 82 -4.07 -21.44 8.85
C MET A 82 -4.19 -22.02 7.44
N GLY A 83 -5.25 -22.74 7.12
CA GLY A 83 -5.49 -23.35 5.79
C GLY A 83 -6.11 -22.40 4.76
N ARG A 84 -6.56 -21.21 5.16
CA ARG A 84 -7.32 -20.28 4.31
C ARG A 84 -6.76 -18.89 4.23
N PHE A 85 -5.78 -18.54 5.05
CA PHE A 85 -5.12 -17.24 5.05
C PHE A 85 -3.63 -17.41 4.79
N ASN A 86 -3.16 -16.88 3.66
CA ASN A 86 -1.75 -16.74 3.36
C ASN A 86 -1.31 -15.32 3.69
N LEU A 87 -0.26 -15.20 4.51
CA LEU A 87 0.32 -13.93 4.93
C LEU A 87 1.78 -13.88 4.50
N VAL A 88 2.10 -12.94 3.64
CA VAL A 88 3.46 -12.74 3.11
C VAL A 88 3.90 -11.32 3.42
N PHE A 89 4.92 -11.19 4.26
CA PHE A 89 5.58 -9.92 4.53
C PHE A 89 6.67 -9.65 3.49
N LEU A 90 6.73 -8.40 3.00
CA LEU A 90 7.79 -7.92 2.12
C LEU A 90 8.49 -6.74 2.78
N PHE A 91 9.82 -6.83 2.94
CA PHE A 91 10.60 -5.79 3.62
C PHE A 91 11.56 -5.10 2.66
N SER A 92 11.56 -3.77 2.71
CA SER A 92 12.41 -2.97 1.83
C SER A 92 13.75 -2.56 2.46
N ARG A 93 13.89 -2.71 3.77
CA ARG A 93 15.09 -2.33 4.53
C ARG A 93 15.58 -3.41 5.51
N GLU A 94 14.95 -4.55 5.52
CA GLU A 94 15.32 -5.71 6.33
C GLU A 94 15.42 -6.91 5.39
N GLU A 95 16.57 -7.60 5.44
CA GLU A 95 16.84 -8.74 4.58
C GLU A 95 16.14 -9.99 5.12
N GLN A 96 15.52 -10.73 4.23
CA GLN A 96 14.88 -12.02 4.48
C GLN A 96 15.60 -13.10 3.66
N ASP A 97 15.56 -14.33 4.10
CA ASP A 97 16.23 -15.48 3.47
C ASP A 97 15.75 -15.74 2.01
N ILE A 98 14.56 -15.29 1.66
CA ILE A 98 13.97 -15.47 0.34
C ILE A 98 14.00 -14.14 -0.40
N ASP A 99 14.79 -14.05 -1.47
CA ASP A 99 14.96 -12.83 -2.28
C ASP A 99 13.65 -12.22 -2.76
N LEU A 100 12.65 -13.06 -3.08
CA LEU A 100 11.34 -12.61 -3.53
C LEU A 100 10.66 -11.66 -2.51
N TYR A 101 10.96 -11.83 -1.21
CA TYR A 101 10.34 -11.05 -0.15
C TYR A 101 11.13 -9.79 0.21
N ASN A 102 12.29 -9.55 -0.43
CA ASN A 102 13.13 -8.38 -0.21
C ASN A 102 12.81 -7.25 -1.19
N GLY A 103 12.77 -6.02 -0.69
CA GLY A 103 12.53 -4.83 -1.51
C GLY A 103 11.07 -4.42 -1.63
N ARG A 104 10.84 -3.39 -2.43
CA ARG A 104 9.50 -2.81 -2.65
C ARG A 104 8.69 -3.63 -3.65
N ILE A 105 7.36 -3.55 -3.54
CA ILE A 105 6.44 -4.13 -4.52
C ILE A 105 6.52 -3.30 -5.79
N ASN A 106 7.00 -3.92 -6.87
CA ASN A 106 7.08 -3.39 -8.22
C ASN A 106 6.51 -4.41 -9.23
N GLY A 107 6.45 -4.08 -10.50
CA GLY A 107 5.82 -4.94 -11.53
C GLY A 107 6.40 -6.35 -11.59
N SER A 108 7.73 -6.48 -11.71
CA SER A 108 8.38 -7.80 -11.78
C SER A 108 8.20 -8.63 -10.50
N LYS A 109 8.11 -7.95 -9.34
CA LYS A 109 7.83 -8.63 -8.07
C LYS A 109 6.36 -9.06 -7.99
N CYS A 110 5.42 -8.26 -8.51
CA CYS A 110 4.02 -8.67 -8.60
C CYS A 110 3.89 -9.96 -9.42
N ASP A 111 4.51 -10.02 -10.60
CA ASP A 111 4.45 -11.18 -11.47
C ASP A 111 4.98 -12.42 -10.76
N ALA A 112 6.17 -12.33 -10.12
CA ALA A 112 6.76 -13.44 -9.38
C ALA A 112 5.93 -13.85 -8.14
N LEU A 113 5.30 -12.91 -7.43
CA LEU A 113 4.40 -13.22 -6.31
C LEU A 113 3.12 -13.88 -6.78
N PHE A 114 2.56 -13.43 -7.91
CA PHE A 114 1.35 -14.03 -8.47
C PHE A 114 1.64 -15.47 -8.91
N ASP A 115 2.69 -15.70 -9.66
CA ASP A 115 3.09 -17.05 -10.10
C ASP A 115 3.25 -18.05 -8.95
N HIS A 116 3.69 -17.57 -7.77
CA HIS A 116 3.95 -18.41 -6.60
C HIS A 116 2.73 -18.62 -5.69
N TRP A 117 1.89 -17.60 -5.55
CA TRP A 117 0.90 -17.56 -4.47
C TRP A 117 -0.55 -17.56 -4.92
N VAL A 118 -0.84 -17.07 -6.13
CA VAL A 118 -2.23 -16.86 -6.57
C VAL A 118 -2.41 -17.22 -8.04
N SER A 119 -3.56 -17.77 -8.38
CA SER A 119 -4.00 -17.89 -9.77
C SER A 119 -4.89 -16.68 -10.07
N VAL A 120 -4.36 -15.69 -10.79
CA VAL A 120 -5.06 -14.42 -11.05
C VAL A 120 -6.42 -14.64 -11.72
N ASP A 121 -6.50 -15.61 -12.62
CA ASP A 121 -7.76 -15.95 -13.33
C ASP A 121 -8.88 -16.40 -12.38
N ASN A 122 -8.50 -17.05 -11.27
CA ASN A 122 -9.43 -17.61 -10.29
C ASN A 122 -9.80 -16.63 -9.18
N LEU A 123 -9.15 -15.47 -9.10
CA LEU A 123 -9.44 -14.49 -8.05
C LEU A 123 -10.88 -13.98 -8.15
N THR A 124 -11.60 -14.04 -7.05
CA THR A 124 -12.92 -13.43 -6.89
C THR A 124 -12.82 -11.92 -6.90
N ALA A 125 -11.91 -11.38 -6.09
CA ALA A 125 -11.59 -9.95 -6.04
C ALA A 125 -10.17 -9.71 -5.55
N ALA A 126 -9.61 -8.55 -5.90
CA ALA A 126 -8.35 -8.03 -5.37
C ALA A 126 -8.58 -6.69 -4.68
N PHE A 127 -7.96 -6.49 -3.51
CA PHE A 127 -8.02 -5.28 -2.72
C PHE A 127 -6.62 -4.70 -2.54
N ILE A 128 -6.44 -3.42 -2.89
CA ILE A 128 -5.12 -2.79 -2.88
C ILE A 128 -5.20 -1.48 -2.08
N CYS A 129 -4.34 -1.30 -1.08
CA CYS A 129 -4.25 -0.05 -0.34
C CYS A 129 -2.81 0.24 0.10
N GLY A 130 -2.31 1.42 -0.27
CA GLY A 130 -0.96 1.86 0.04
C GLY A 130 -0.53 3.05 -0.81
N PRO A 131 0.78 3.29 -0.97
CA PRO A 131 1.30 4.35 -1.81
C PRO A 131 0.76 4.27 -3.24
N GLN A 132 0.48 5.43 -3.84
CA GLN A 132 -0.13 5.51 -5.17
C GLN A 132 0.64 4.70 -6.21
N VAL A 133 1.97 4.85 -6.28
CA VAL A 133 2.82 4.13 -7.24
C VAL A 133 2.66 2.62 -7.10
N MET A 134 2.66 2.09 -5.85
CA MET A 134 2.44 0.66 -5.62
C MET A 134 1.03 0.25 -6.08
N THR A 135 0.02 1.01 -5.72
CA THR A 135 -1.38 0.71 -6.08
C THR A 135 -1.57 0.66 -7.59
N GLU A 136 -1.02 1.63 -8.31
CA GLU A 136 -1.04 1.67 -9.77
C GLU A 136 -0.30 0.47 -10.37
N THR A 137 0.91 0.18 -9.89
CA THR A 137 1.71 -0.96 -10.35
C THR A 137 1.01 -2.30 -10.16
N VAL A 138 0.47 -2.56 -8.96
CA VAL A 138 -0.24 -3.82 -8.67
C VAL A 138 -1.49 -3.94 -9.56
N ARG A 139 -2.23 -2.85 -9.71
CA ARG A 139 -3.43 -2.81 -10.58
C ARG A 139 -3.07 -3.11 -12.03
N GLU A 140 -2.03 -2.48 -12.57
CA GLU A 140 -1.56 -2.71 -13.94
C GLU A 140 -1.10 -4.16 -14.15
N SER A 141 -0.36 -4.73 -13.19
CA SER A 141 0.06 -6.12 -13.24
C SER A 141 -1.14 -7.08 -13.24
N LEU A 142 -2.15 -6.88 -12.38
CA LEU A 142 -3.37 -7.70 -12.37
C LEU A 142 -4.14 -7.61 -13.69
N LEU A 143 -4.26 -6.43 -14.27
CA LEU A 143 -4.87 -6.22 -15.60
C LEU A 143 -4.06 -6.93 -16.69
N GLY A 144 -2.74 -6.87 -16.63
CA GLY A 144 -1.81 -7.56 -17.55
C GLY A 144 -1.96 -9.08 -17.49
N HIS A 145 -2.31 -9.63 -16.33
CA HIS A 145 -2.62 -11.05 -16.13
C HIS A 145 -4.10 -11.39 -16.44
N GLY A 146 -4.86 -10.48 -17.04
CA GLY A 146 -6.22 -10.74 -17.52
C GLY A 146 -7.34 -10.58 -16.49
N MET A 147 -7.04 -10.08 -15.27
CA MET A 147 -8.09 -9.81 -14.29
C MET A 147 -9.03 -8.70 -14.74
N ASP A 148 -10.35 -8.92 -14.62
CA ASP A 148 -11.34 -7.91 -14.95
C ASP A 148 -11.25 -6.71 -14.00
N LYS A 149 -11.27 -5.49 -14.56
CA LYS A 149 -11.18 -4.24 -13.80
C LYS A 149 -12.23 -4.11 -12.70
N SER A 150 -13.42 -4.65 -12.91
CA SER A 150 -14.52 -4.60 -11.92
C SER A 150 -14.25 -5.41 -10.66
N ARG A 151 -13.32 -6.35 -10.72
CA ARG A 151 -12.88 -7.17 -9.59
C ARG A 151 -11.65 -6.61 -8.86
N ILE A 152 -11.08 -5.49 -9.33
CA ILE A 152 -9.93 -4.83 -8.72
C ILE A 152 -10.42 -3.61 -7.96
N HIS A 153 -10.37 -3.69 -6.64
CA HIS A 153 -10.75 -2.63 -5.72
C HIS A 153 -9.49 -1.99 -5.12
N TYR A 154 -9.44 -0.67 -5.06
CA TYR A 154 -8.32 0.02 -4.45
C TYR A 154 -8.75 1.31 -3.77
N GLU A 155 -8.04 1.67 -2.71
CA GLU A 155 -8.21 2.93 -2.01
C GLU A 155 -6.84 3.62 -1.88
N LEU A 156 -6.81 4.90 -2.24
CA LEU A 156 -5.63 5.73 -2.08
C LEU A 156 -5.77 6.54 -0.79
N PHE A 157 -4.81 6.41 0.11
CA PHE A 157 -4.70 7.35 1.21
C PHE A 157 -4.14 8.66 0.69
N THR A 158 -5.01 9.55 0.28
CA THR A 158 -4.66 10.95 0.13
C THR A 158 -4.48 11.52 1.54
N PRO A 159 -3.36 12.20 1.86
CA PRO A 159 -3.25 12.93 3.12
C PRO A 159 -4.51 13.78 3.29
N ALA A 160 -5.12 13.75 4.47
CA ALA A 160 -6.30 14.57 4.78
C ALA A 160 -5.94 16.04 4.54
N GLY A 161 -6.35 16.58 3.40
CA GLY A 161 -5.95 17.91 2.96
C GLY A 161 -6.05 18.11 1.45
N GLY A 162 -7.06 17.53 0.83
CA GLY A 162 -7.45 17.97 -0.49
C GLY A 162 -7.05 17.04 -1.63
N ALA A 163 -8.01 16.92 -2.56
CA ALA A 163 -7.67 16.81 -3.96
C ALA A 163 -6.51 17.74 -4.26
N PRO A 164 -5.53 17.40 -5.14
CA PRO A 164 -4.52 18.34 -5.54
C PRO A 164 -5.28 19.62 -5.92
N ALA A 165 -5.06 20.67 -5.13
CA ALA A 165 -5.66 21.98 -5.44
C ALA A 165 -5.36 22.20 -6.92
N PRO A 166 -6.35 22.60 -7.75
CA PRO A 166 -6.09 22.92 -9.13
C PRO A 166 -4.84 23.79 -9.09
N ARG A 167 -3.79 23.34 -9.77
CA ARG A 167 -2.49 24.00 -9.84
C ARG A 167 -2.83 25.44 -10.16
N GLN A 168 -2.87 26.31 -9.13
CA GLN A 168 -3.00 27.73 -9.36
C GLN A 168 -1.84 28.02 -10.29
N GLU A 169 -2.16 28.43 -11.51
CA GLU A 169 -1.19 29.04 -12.40
C GLU A 169 -0.54 30.14 -11.57
N ARG A 170 0.62 29.81 -11.03
CA ARG A 170 1.44 30.80 -10.36
C ARG A 170 1.69 31.84 -11.44
N THR A 171 1.13 33.03 -11.24
CA THR A 171 1.53 34.22 -11.98
C THR A 171 3.03 34.17 -12.12
N GLU A 172 3.50 34.03 -13.35
CA GLU A 172 4.90 33.97 -13.71
C GLU A 172 5.57 35.28 -13.25
N THR A 173 6.04 35.29 -12.01
CA THR A 173 7.14 36.18 -11.68
C THR A 173 8.31 35.65 -12.51
N ARG A 174 8.87 36.48 -13.36
CA ARG A 174 10.10 36.18 -14.14
C ARG A 174 11.18 35.72 -13.16
N VAL A 175 11.30 34.42 -13.00
CA VAL A 175 12.31 33.79 -12.15
C VAL A 175 13.24 33.06 -13.10
N ASP A 176 14.53 33.30 -12.91
CA ASP A 176 15.61 32.68 -13.65
C ASP A 176 15.41 31.15 -13.73
N PRO A 177 15.30 30.53 -14.91
CA PRO A 177 15.13 29.10 -15.07
C PRO A 177 16.31 28.29 -14.54
N GLU A 178 17.50 28.89 -14.39
CA GLU A 178 18.72 28.28 -13.85
C GLU A 178 18.90 28.52 -12.35
N ALA A 179 17.92 29.14 -11.67
CA ALA A 179 18.00 29.37 -10.23
C ALA A 179 18.14 28.04 -9.47
N VAL A 180 19.20 27.95 -8.68
CA VAL A 180 19.49 26.84 -7.78
C VAL A 180 18.96 27.19 -6.38
N SER A 181 18.27 26.22 -5.77
CA SER A 181 17.78 26.34 -4.39
C SER A 181 18.48 25.31 -3.52
N GLU A 182 19.04 25.76 -2.39
CA GLU A 182 19.51 24.85 -1.36
C GLU A 182 18.29 24.26 -0.62
N VAL A 183 18.17 22.95 -0.64
CA VAL A 183 17.07 22.22 -0.03
C VAL A 183 17.60 21.37 1.13
N THR A 184 17.05 21.57 2.34
CA THR A 184 17.34 20.72 3.48
C THR A 184 16.12 19.86 3.79
N VAL A 185 16.27 18.55 3.65
CA VAL A 185 15.27 17.55 4.02
C VAL A 185 15.63 16.98 5.39
N ARG A 186 14.66 16.94 6.30
CA ARG A 186 14.81 16.31 7.61
C ARG A 186 13.86 15.12 7.71
N ALA A 187 14.42 13.92 7.85
CA ALA A 187 13.65 12.69 8.02
C ALA A 187 14.36 11.77 9.02
N ASP A 188 13.63 11.14 9.90
CA ASP A 188 14.12 10.13 10.86
C ASP A 188 15.33 10.62 11.70
N GLY A 189 15.33 11.90 12.11
CA GLY A 189 16.41 12.51 12.90
C GLY A 189 17.69 12.83 12.12
N ARG A 190 17.70 12.63 10.80
CA ARG A 190 18.80 13.00 9.89
C ARG A 190 18.42 14.24 9.11
N ALA A 191 19.39 15.06 8.76
CA ALA A 191 19.25 16.17 7.86
C ALA A 191 20.14 15.95 6.64
N LEU A 192 19.59 16.05 5.46
CA LEU A 192 20.29 16.01 4.19
C LEU A 192 20.09 17.33 3.46
N THR A 193 21.20 17.98 3.08
CA THR A 193 21.14 19.25 2.34
C THR A 193 21.73 19.03 0.95
N PHE A 194 21.05 19.52 -0.07
CA PHE A 194 21.50 19.44 -1.48
C PHE A 194 20.96 20.61 -2.30
N ASP A 195 21.64 20.90 -3.39
CA ASP A 195 21.25 21.92 -4.35
C ASP A 195 20.27 21.34 -5.39
N LEU A 196 19.16 22.03 -5.60
CA LEU A 196 18.14 21.65 -6.58
C LEU A 196 17.93 22.76 -7.58
N THR A 197 18.27 22.48 -8.84
CA THR A 197 17.97 23.41 -9.94
C THR A 197 16.48 23.35 -10.25
N ARG A 198 15.88 24.51 -10.47
CA ARG A 198 14.45 24.66 -10.74
C ARG A 198 14.03 23.85 -11.99
N ASN A 199 12.84 23.24 -11.91
CA ASN A 199 12.22 22.46 -12.98
C ASN A 199 13.01 21.22 -13.48
N THR A 200 14.03 20.74 -12.74
CA THR A 200 14.78 19.53 -13.10
C THR A 200 14.15 18.27 -12.49
N LYS A 201 14.00 18.25 -11.18
CA LYS A 201 13.47 17.10 -10.42
C LYS A 201 12.55 17.59 -9.31
N SER A 202 11.72 16.71 -8.78
CA SER A 202 11.03 16.97 -7.52
C SER A 202 12.02 16.91 -6.35
N ILE A 203 11.69 17.57 -5.23
CA ILE A 203 12.47 17.48 -3.98
C ILE A 203 12.57 16.02 -3.53
N LEU A 204 11.52 15.26 -3.72
CA LEU A 204 11.45 13.83 -3.37
C LEU A 204 12.45 13.01 -4.20
N ASP A 205 12.43 13.18 -5.54
CA ASP A 205 13.32 12.44 -6.42
C ASP A 205 14.79 12.80 -6.15
N ALA A 206 15.08 14.11 -6.03
CA ALA A 206 16.43 14.58 -5.71
C ALA A 206 16.92 14.08 -4.36
N GLY A 207 16.07 14.06 -3.33
CA GLY A 207 16.39 13.53 -2.02
C GLY A 207 16.66 12.02 -2.05
N ASN A 208 15.87 11.26 -2.78
CA ASN A 208 16.07 9.82 -2.95
C ASN A 208 17.35 9.50 -3.73
N ASP A 209 17.69 10.25 -4.77
CA ASP A 209 18.97 10.12 -5.51
C ASP A 209 20.19 10.33 -4.60
N MET A 210 20.06 11.19 -3.58
CA MET A 210 21.08 11.45 -2.57
C MET A 210 21.02 10.45 -1.39
N GLY A 211 20.18 9.42 -1.46
CA GLY A 211 20.07 8.37 -0.45
C GLY A 211 19.23 8.74 0.76
N ALA A 212 18.34 9.73 0.65
CA ALA A 212 17.48 10.15 1.75
C ALA A 212 16.37 9.13 2.09
N ASP A 213 16.04 8.21 1.18
CA ASP A 213 14.95 7.23 1.29
C ASP A 213 13.67 7.85 1.88
N LEU A 214 13.21 8.90 1.20
CA LEU A 214 12.03 9.64 1.62
C LEU A 214 10.77 8.82 1.33
N PRO A 215 9.75 8.88 2.20
CA PRO A 215 8.44 8.28 1.90
C PRO A 215 7.79 9.03 0.72
N PHE A 216 7.04 8.30 -0.09
CA PHE A 216 6.30 8.82 -1.25
C PHE A 216 5.25 9.85 -0.86
#